data_99c9810085b29564544843252293c9f8
#
_entry.id   99c9810085b29564544843252293c9f8
#
_cell.length_a   1.000
_cell.length_b   1.000
_cell.length_c   1.000
_cell.angle_alpha   90.00
_cell.angle_beta   90.00
_cell.angle_gamma   90.00
#
_symmetry.space_group_name_H-M   'P 1'
#
loop_
_entity.id
_entity.type
_entity.pdbx_description
1 polymer ?
#
loop_
_entity_poly.entity_id
_entity_poly.type
_entity_poly.pdbx_seq_one_letter_code
_entity_poly.pdbx_strand_id
1 'polypeptide(L)'
;MLDGGPDVIIDSAGRDAFPTLIDILKPGGRLVTFGATTGSTSTIEVRRIFWKQISVLGSTMGSPREFGQMLALVAGGLAPVVDQVFPMSAASDAHRRMDQADQFGKIVLAGF
;
A
#
# COMPACT_ATOMS: atom_id res chain seq x y z
N MET A 1 -7.84 -20.03 4.18
CA MET A 1 -6.40 -19.70 4.12
C MET A 1 -5.89 -20.09 2.75
N LEU A 2 -5.17 -19.23 2.08
CA LEU A 2 -4.52 -19.59 0.82
C LEU A 2 -3.44 -20.63 1.13
N ASP A 3 -3.54 -21.83 0.54
CA ASP A 3 -2.53 -22.87 0.72
C ASP A 3 -1.15 -22.34 0.31
N GLY A 4 -0.23 -22.24 1.28
CA GLY A 4 1.15 -21.87 1.08
C GLY A 4 1.46 -20.35 1.07
N GLY A 5 0.50 -19.47 1.35
CA GLY A 5 0.74 -18.02 1.40
C GLY A 5 0.58 -17.30 0.05
N PRO A 6 0.80 -15.97 -0.03
CA PRO A 6 0.68 -15.18 -1.26
C PRO A 6 1.93 -15.32 -2.16
N ASP A 7 1.72 -15.16 -3.47
CA ASP A 7 2.80 -15.08 -4.46
C ASP A 7 3.39 -13.66 -4.55
N VAL A 8 2.55 -12.64 -4.29
CA VAL A 8 2.94 -11.23 -4.34
C VAL A 8 2.34 -10.50 -3.13
N ILE A 9 3.16 -9.69 -2.47
CA ILE A 9 2.74 -8.76 -1.43
C ILE A 9 3.12 -7.35 -1.88
N ILE A 10 2.19 -6.42 -1.71
CA ILE A 10 2.40 -4.99 -1.93
C ILE A 10 2.26 -4.29 -0.58
N ASP A 11 3.34 -3.67 -0.11
CA ASP A 11 3.43 -3.07 1.23
C ASP A 11 3.67 -1.56 1.16
N SER A 12 2.87 -0.83 1.91
CA SER A 12 3.03 0.61 2.13
C SER A 12 3.33 0.97 3.59
N ALA A 13 3.22 0.00 4.49
CA ALA A 13 3.33 0.23 5.93
C ALA A 13 4.78 0.21 6.43
N GLY A 14 5.56 -0.75 6.00
CA GLY A 14 6.94 -0.93 6.44
C GLY A 14 7.07 -1.47 7.86
N ARG A 15 8.17 -1.12 8.54
CA ARG A 15 8.50 -1.37 9.94
C ARG A 15 8.18 -2.80 10.43
N ASP A 16 7.33 -2.93 11.42
CA ASP A 16 7.11 -4.17 12.17
C ASP A 16 6.37 -5.26 11.36
N ALA A 17 5.65 -4.87 10.32
CA ALA A 17 5.00 -5.82 9.42
C ALA A 17 6.00 -6.54 8.50
N PHE A 18 7.09 -5.88 8.13
CA PHE A 18 8.00 -6.33 7.09
C PHE A 18 8.59 -7.74 7.30
N PRO A 19 9.08 -8.13 8.52
CA PRO A 19 9.54 -9.48 8.76
C PRO A 19 8.44 -10.54 8.56
N THR A 20 7.23 -10.25 9.03
CA THR A 20 6.07 -11.13 8.88
C THR A 20 5.68 -11.30 7.41
N LEU A 21 5.74 -10.21 6.62
CA LEU A 21 5.45 -10.27 5.19
C LEU A 21 6.43 -11.18 4.44
N ILE A 22 7.72 -11.17 4.81
CA ILE A 22 8.72 -12.09 4.27
C ILE A 22 8.39 -13.54 4.65
N ASP A 23 7.89 -13.76 5.87
CA ASP A 23 7.58 -15.10 6.36
C ASP A 23 6.38 -15.75 5.67
N ILE A 24 5.35 -15.00 5.39
CA ILE A 24 4.13 -15.52 4.78
C ILE A 24 4.20 -15.66 3.26
N LEU A 25 5.22 -15.06 2.61
CA LEU A 25 5.43 -15.24 1.17
C LEU A 25 5.75 -16.68 0.84
N LYS A 26 5.22 -17.18 -0.27
CA LYS A 26 5.64 -18.43 -0.88
C LYS A 26 7.10 -18.39 -1.31
N PRO A 27 7.78 -19.55 -1.40
CA PRO A 27 9.05 -19.64 -2.12
C PRO A 27 8.92 -19.10 -3.56
N GLY A 28 9.88 -18.29 -4.00
CA GLY A 28 9.86 -17.59 -5.29
C GLY A 28 8.94 -16.36 -5.34
N GLY A 29 8.27 -16.01 -4.24
CA GLY A 29 7.35 -14.87 -4.15
C GLY A 29 8.04 -13.51 -4.23
N ARG A 30 7.24 -12.44 -4.32
CA ARG A 30 7.72 -11.06 -4.44
C ARG A 30 7.09 -10.17 -3.38
N LEU A 31 7.91 -9.42 -2.67
CA LEU A 31 7.50 -8.32 -1.80
C LEU A 31 7.87 -7.00 -2.47
N VAL A 32 6.88 -6.16 -2.74
CA VAL A 32 7.09 -4.80 -3.25
C VAL A 32 6.77 -3.81 -2.14
N THR A 33 7.73 -2.97 -1.77
CA THR A 33 7.51 -1.89 -0.80
C THR A 33 7.62 -0.54 -1.48
N PHE A 34 6.68 0.36 -1.18
CA PHE A 34 6.62 1.71 -1.74
C PHE A 34 6.28 2.78 -0.71
N GLY A 35 6.26 2.42 0.57
CA GLY A 35 6.00 3.33 1.67
C GLY A 35 6.46 2.78 3.01
N ALA A 36 6.41 3.65 4.01
CA ALA A 36 6.84 3.35 5.38
C ALA A 36 5.98 4.14 6.39
N THR A 37 4.66 4.09 6.25
CA THR A 37 3.72 4.90 7.05
C THR A 37 3.79 4.60 8.55
N THR A 38 4.15 3.37 8.92
CA THR A 38 4.34 3.00 10.33
C THR A 38 5.79 3.13 10.80
N GLY A 39 6.72 3.41 9.91
CA GLY A 39 8.13 3.62 10.20
C GLY A 39 9.05 2.99 9.15
N SER A 40 10.24 3.57 8.99
CA SER A 40 11.19 3.24 7.92
C SER A 40 12.21 2.16 8.29
N THR A 41 12.32 1.80 9.57
CA THR A 41 13.35 0.86 10.04
C THR A 41 12.71 -0.48 10.39
N SER A 42 13.28 -1.55 9.85
CA SER A 42 12.88 -2.92 10.14
C SER A 42 14.11 -3.83 10.22
N THR A 43 14.02 -4.85 11.07
CA THR A 43 15.06 -5.89 11.17
C THR A 43 14.55 -7.16 10.51
N ILE A 44 15.29 -7.67 9.53
CA ILE A 44 14.94 -8.87 8.80
C ILE A 44 16.07 -9.91 8.89
N GLU A 45 15.70 -11.18 8.93
CA GLU A 45 16.66 -12.27 8.78
C GLU A 45 16.91 -12.54 7.29
N VAL A 46 18.08 -12.13 6.80
CA VAL A 46 18.46 -12.24 5.37
C VAL A 46 18.38 -13.69 4.85
N ARG A 47 18.61 -14.69 5.73
CA ARG A 47 18.48 -16.09 5.38
C ARG A 47 17.11 -16.44 4.79
N ARG A 48 16.05 -15.85 5.30
CA ARG A 48 14.68 -16.08 4.82
C ARG A 48 14.49 -15.63 3.37
N ILE A 49 15.20 -14.58 2.95
CA ILE A 49 15.14 -14.06 1.58
C ILE A 49 15.77 -15.07 0.61
N PHE A 50 17.04 -15.47 0.85
CA PHE A 50 17.72 -16.34 -0.11
C PHE A 50 17.24 -17.79 -0.03
N TRP A 51 16.88 -18.29 1.16
CA TRP A 51 16.40 -19.66 1.31
C TRP A 51 15.09 -19.91 0.58
N LYS A 52 14.19 -18.93 0.62
CA LYS A 52 12.92 -18.97 -0.11
C LYS A 52 13.04 -18.45 -1.55
N GLN A 53 14.20 -17.97 -1.96
CA GLN A 53 14.42 -17.37 -3.28
C GLN A 53 13.41 -16.23 -3.61
N ILE A 54 13.01 -15.44 -2.60
CA ILE A 54 12.06 -14.33 -2.77
C ILE A 54 12.76 -13.09 -3.31
N SER A 55 11.98 -12.26 -3.98
CA SER A 55 12.42 -10.94 -4.45
C SER A 55 11.85 -9.85 -3.55
N VAL A 56 12.72 -8.96 -3.06
CA VAL A 56 12.31 -7.74 -2.35
C VAL A 56 12.61 -6.56 -3.26
N LEU A 57 11.56 -5.82 -3.63
CA LEU A 57 11.61 -4.75 -4.61
C LEU A 57 11.17 -3.44 -3.98
N GLY A 58 11.89 -2.37 -4.26
CA GLY A 58 11.48 -1.02 -3.91
C GLY A 58 10.79 -0.34 -5.08
N SER A 59 9.80 0.50 -4.79
CA SER A 59 9.17 1.38 -5.76
C SER A 59 8.91 2.74 -5.12
N THR A 60 9.01 3.80 -5.87
CA THR A 60 8.69 5.14 -5.41
C THR A 60 8.30 6.02 -6.56
N MET A 61 7.31 6.89 -6.31
CA MET A 61 6.85 7.89 -7.27
C MET A 61 6.41 7.28 -8.61
N GLY A 62 6.20 8.13 -9.58
CA GLY A 62 5.90 7.77 -10.96
C GLY A 62 6.35 8.88 -11.89
N SER A 63 6.64 8.54 -13.13
CA SER A 63 6.93 9.52 -14.17
C SER A 63 5.65 10.21 -14.65
N PRO A 64 5.73 11.38 -15.30
CA PRO A 64 4.57 12.02 -15.95
C PRO A 64 3.85 11.11 -16.95
N ARG A 65 4.61 10.24 -17.63
CA ARG A 65 4.05 9.25 -18.56
C ARG A 65 3.20 8.21 -17.84
N GLU A 66 3.69 7.66 -16.74
CA GLU A 66 2.96 6.67 -15.92
C GLU A 66 1.72 7.29 -15.29
N PHE A 67 1.80 8.56 -14.87
CA PHE A 67 0.64 9.30 -14.40
C PHE A 67 -0.42 9.44 -15.49
N GLY A 68 -0.03 9.78 -16.74
CA GLY A 68 -0.94 9.82 -17.88
C GLY A 68 -1.59 8.46 -18.16
N GLN A 69 -0.85 7.38 -18.05
CA GLN A 69 -1.38 6.01 -18.22
C GLN A 69 -2.39 5.66 -17.11
N MET A 70 -2.10 6.03 -15.86
CA MET A 70 -3.03 5.87 -14.75
C MET A 70 -4.33 6.66 -14.98
N LEU A 71 -4.24 7.91 -15.43
CA LEU A 71 -5.41 8.73 -15.74
C LEU A 71 -6.26 8.10 -16.86
N ALA A 72 -5.64 7.48 -17.86
CA ALA A 72 -6.37 6.78 -18.91
C ALA A 72 -7.15 5.58 -18.37
N LEU A 73 -6.61 4.84 -17.39
CA LEU A 73 -7.33 3.76 -16.70
C LEU A 73 -8.53 4.28 -15.91
N VAL A 74 -8.36 5.40 -15.20
CA VAL A 74 -9.45 6.05 -14.46
C VAL A 74 -10.55 6.52 -15.42
N ALA A 75 -10.19 7.15 -16.53
CA ALA A 75 -11.13 7.56 -17.57
C ALA A 75 -11.84 6.37 -18.24
N GLY A 76 -11.17 5.21 -18.28
CA GLY A 76 -11.73 3.93 -18.76
C GLY A 76 -12.65 3.22 -17.79
N GLY A 77 -12.95 3.82 -16.62
CA GLY A 77 -13.90 3.29 -15.63
C GLY A 77 -13.29 2.69 -14.37
N LEU A 78 -11.97 2.71 -14.21
CA LEU A 78 -11.33 2.33 -12.95
C LEU A 78 -11.56 3.45 -11.91
N ALA A 79 -12.62 3.35 -11.14
CA ALA A 79 -12.93 4.35 -10.11
C ALA A 79 -12.33 3.92 -8.75
N PRO A 80 -11.70 4.85 -8.01
CA PRO A 80 -11.31 4.60 -6.62
C PRO A 80 -12.56 4.44 -5.75
N VAL A 81 -12.47 3.58 -4.75
CA VAL A 81 -13.51 3.49 -3.73
C VAL A 81 -13.44 4.76 -2.88
N VAL A 82 -14.57 5.44 -2.71
CA VAL A 82 -14.71 6.60 -1.83
C VAL A 82 -15.48 6.18 -0.59
N ASP A 83 -14.86 6.36 0.59
CA ASP A 83 -15.48 6.11 1.87
C ASP A 83 -16.46 7.23 2.21
N GLN A 84 -15.96 8.47 2.27
CA GLN A 84 -16.77 9.63 2.63
C GLN A 84 -16.23 10.90 1.99
N VAL A 85 -17.16 11.81 1.65
CA VAL A 85 -16.84 13.14 1.15
C VAL A 85 -17.18 14.17 2.23
N PHE A 86 -16.23 15.02 2.58
CA PHE A 86 -16.40 16.13 3.52
C PHE A 86 -16.27 17.46 2.78
N PRO A 87 -17.03 18.50 3.16
CA PRO A 87 -16.73 19.83 2.69
C PRO A 87 -15.38 20.30 3.25
N MET A 88 -14.70 21.19 2.56
CA MET A 88 -13.39 21.72 2.99
C MET A 88 -13.44 22.32 4.41
N SER A 89 -14.57 22.93 4.79
CA SER A 89 -14.80 23.48 6.14
C SER A 89 -14.80 22.41 7.25
N ALA A 90 -15.02 21.15 6.89
CA ALA A 90 -15.00 20.03 7.82
C ALA A 90 -13.73 19.17 7.69
N ALA A 91 -12.60 19.73 7.23
CA ALA A 91 -11.34 19.03 7.08
C ALA A 91 -10.85 18.38 8.39
N SER A 92 -11.12 18.99 9.54
CA SER A 92 -10.81 18.41 10.86
C SER A 92 -11.56 17.10 11.13
N ASP A 93 -12.79 16.98 10.65
CA ASP A 93 -13.59 15.75 10.81
C ASP A 93 -13.10 14.66 9.86
N ALA A 94 -12.67 15.04 8.66
CA ALA A 94 -12.02 14.13 7.71
C ALA A 94 -10.71 13.56 8.29
N HIS A 95 -9.88 14.39 8.93
CA HIS A 95 -8.67 13.93 9.62
C HIS A 95 -9.00 13.00 10.78
N ARG A 96 -9.99 13.33 11.59
CA ARG A 96 -10.44 12.48 12.70
C ARG A 96 -10.91 11.11 12.19
N ARG A 97 -11.64 11.08 11.07
CA ARG A 97 -12.06 9.84 10.42
C ARG A 97 -10.87 9.00 10.00
N MET A 98 -9.83 9.63 9.44
CA MET A 98 -8.60 8.95 9.04
C MET A 98 -7.82 8.39 10.25
N ASP A 99 -7.76 9.14 11.36
CA ASP A 99 -7.07 8.71 12.59
C ASP A 99 -7.77 7.51 13.25
N GLN A 100 -9.07 7.37 13.09
CA GLN A 100 -9.84 6.21 13.58
C GLN A 100 -9.53 4.93 12.81
N ALA A 101 -8.95 5.02 11.60
CA ALA A 101 -8.60 3.90 10.74
C ALA A 101 -9.77 2.96 10.38
N ASP A 102 -11.00 3.46 10.42
CA ASP A 102 -12.23 2.72 10.11
C ASP A 102 -12.69 2.90 8.65
N GLN A 103 -12.01 3.75 7.88
CA GLN A 103 -12.37 4.02 6.50
C GLN A 103 -12.06 2.85 5.59
N PHE A 104 -12.95 2.62 4.61
CA PHE A 104 -12.70 1.72 3.50
C PHE A 104 -12.68 2.49 2.18
N GLY A 105 -11.49 2.86 1.73
CA GLY A 105 -11.29 3.67 0.53
C GLY A 105 -10.72 5.04 0.83
N LYS A 106 -11.06 6.02 -0.02
CA LYS A 106 -10.54 7.38 0.05
C LYS A 106 -11.49 8.30 0.81
N ILE A 107 -10.94 9.08 1.73
CA ILE A 107 -11.61 10.24 2.31
C ILE A 107 -11.35 11.41 1.37
N VAL A 108 -12.40 12.06 0.92
CA VAL A 108 -12.34 13.16 -0.06
C VAL A 108 -12.78 14.47 0.59
N LEU A 109 -12.01 15.51 0.38
CA LEU A 109 -12.43 16.88 0.68
C LEU A 109 -13.00 17.50 -0.58
N ALA A 110 -14.30 17.83 -0.57
CA ALA A 110 -14.93 18.57 -1.66
C ALA A 110 -14.45 20.03 -1.61
N GLY A 111 -13.87 20.48 -2.69
CA GLY A 111 -13.42 21.86 -2.85
C GLY A 111 -14.57 22.85 -3.01
N PHE A 112 -14.25 24.03 -3.08
CA PHE A 112 -14.79 25.37 -3.14
C PHE A 112 -16.15 25.52 -3.77
#